data_fdab93168904b9c12c161d893f91526a
#
_entry.id   fdab93168904b9c12c161d893f91526a
#
_cell.length_a   1.000
_cell.length_b   1.000
_cell.length_c   1.000
_cell.angle_alpha   90.00
_cell.angle_beta   90.00
_cell.angle_gamma   90.00
#
_symmetry.space_group_name_H-M   'P 1'
#
loop_
_entity.id
_entity.type
_entity.pdbx_description
1 polymer ?
#
loop_
_entity_poly.entity_id
_entity_poly.type
_entity_poly.pdbx_seq_one_letter_code
_entity_poly.pdbx_strand_id
1 'polypeptide(L)'
;MDKVSADKFSGLLAEKGVILADGATGTNYFTLGLETGHPPEFWNIERPQVVRDLHRRFLEAGSDLILTNSFGGTRYRLKLHAAEARVNELNTAAARLARQAVSELQDKAGRDALVAGSMGPTGELFAPLGALDHESAVAAFTEQAEALAEGGVDLLWIETISSLEEVDAAMNAAKAVGLPFAATMTFDTAGKSMMGVEPKDYARHAHESGATAVGANCGVGPAELMHSVMGMRDVDGVRLIAKGNCGIPEYRDGSIHYHGSPELMAKYAVLARDAGMAVIGGCCGTTPEHISAMRRALDETPPRGPADRARLEAELGPAWAGIADQKEGRSGQGARRGRRRR
;
A
#
# COMPACT_ATOMS: atom_id res chain seq x y z
N MET A 1 -25.37 -10.80 -6.79
CA MET A 1 -24.39 -10.66 -5.69
C MET A 1 -24.47 -9.23 -5.18
N ASP A 2 -24.70 -9.09 -3.90
CA ASP A 2 -25.37 -7.93 -3.34
C ASP A 2 -24.49 -6.69 -3.17
N LYS A 3 -25.09 -5.51 -3.28
CA LYS A 3 -24.62 -4.16 -2.90
C LYS A 3 -24.04 -4.04 -1.46
N VAL A 4 -23.89 -5.18 -0.76
CA VAL A 4 -23.55 -5.28 0.66
C VAL A 4 -22.09 -4.90 0.93
N SER A 5 -21.19 -5.17 0.00
CA SER A 5 -19.75 -5.02 0.21
C SER A 5 -19.23 -3.58 0.03
N ALA A 6 -19.81 -2.83 -0.95
CA ALA A 6 -19.54 -1.39 -1.09
C ALA A 6 -20.10 -0.59 0.11
N ASP A 7 -21.14 -1.14 0.74
CA ASP A 7 -21.78 -0.57 1.93
C ASP A 7 -20.86 -0.69 3.17
N LYS A 8 -20.17 -1.80 3.36
CA LYS A 8 -19.29 -1.99 4.53
C LYS A 8 -18.15 -0.95 4.60
N PHE A 9 -17.47 -0.69 3.50
CA PHE A 9 -16.41 0.33 3.47
C PHE A 9 -16.97 1.74 3.75
N SER A 10 -18.06 2.09 3.07
CA SER A 10 -18.73 3.39 3.25
C SER A 10 -19.32 3.53 4.65
N GLY A 11 -19.89 2.45 5.19
CA GLY A 11 -20.43 2.40 6.56
C GLY A 11 -19.32 2.61 7.60
N LEU A 12 -18.21 1.91 7.47
CA LEU A 12 -17.07 2.05 8.38
C LEU A 12 -16.44 3.45 8.29
N LEU A 13 -16.30 4.00 7.08
CA LEU A 13 -15.79 5.36 6.90
C LEU A 13 -16.72 6.40 7.51
N ALA A 14 -18.03 6.25 7.37
CA ALA A 14 -19.02 7.15 7.98
C ALA A 14 -19.01 7.08 9.50
N GLU A 15 -18.79 5.89 10.08
CA GLU A 15 -18.67 5.69 11.53
C GLU A 15 -17.39 6.30 12.10
N LYS A 16 -16.24 6.05 11.45
CA LYS A 16 -14.92 6.39 11.98
C LYS A 16 -14.43 7.79 11.55
N GLY A 17 -14.97 8.35 10.48
CA GLY A 17 -14.47 9.57 9.83
C GLY A 17 -13.18 9.34 9.04
N VAL A 18 -12.30 8.45 9.51
CA VAL A 18 -11.10 7.97 8.83
C VAL A 18 -10.87 6.50 9.14
N ILE A 19 -10.50 5.71 8.14
CA ILE A 19 -10.14 4.30 8.29
C ILE A 19 -8.62 4.20 8.49
N LEU A 20 -8.20 3.56 9.58
CA LEU A 20 -6.78 3.23 9.78
C LEU A 20 -6.50 1.85 9.20
N ALA A 21 -5.74 1.80 8.11
CA ALA A 21 -5.23 0.56 7.55
C ALA A 21 -3.99 0.08 8.30
N ASP A 22 -3.59 -1.16 8.03
CA ASP A 22 -2.41 -1.78 8.60
C ASP A 22 -1.07 -1.19 8.10
N GLY A 23 0.01 -1.87 8.49
CA GLY A 23 1.38 -1.57 8.07
C GLY A 23 1.91 -2.57 7.04
N ALA A 24 3.22 -2.80 7.13
CA ALA A 24 3.92 -3.68 6.20
C ALA A 24 3.71 -5.17 6.51
N THR A 25 3.50 -5.96 5.47
CA THR A 25 3.55 -7.42 5.58
C THR A 25 5.00 -7.92 5.41
N GLY A 26 5.61 -7.70 4.25
CA GLY A 26 6.91 -8.26 3.90
C GLY A 26 8.04 -7.85 4.84
N THR A 27 8.20 -6.56 5.17
CA THR A 27 9.28 -6.11 6.06
C THR A 27 9.16 -6.67 7.48
N ASN A 28 7.93 -6.89 7.98
CA ASN A 28 7.73 -7.56 9.26
C ASN A 28 8.09 -9.05 9.19
N TYR A 29 7.83 -9.73 8.06
CA TYR A 29 8.23 -11.13 7.92
C TYR A 29 9.74 -11.32 7.86
N PHE A 30 10.52 -10.39 7.29
CA PHE A 30 11.98 -10.47 7.37
C PHE A 30 12.47 -10.47 8.81
N THR A 31 11.88 -9.67 9.70
CA THR A 31 12.23 -9.70 11.13
C THR A 31 11.78 -10.99 11.84
N LEU A 32 10.82 -11.71 11.26
CA LEU A 32 10.32 -12.99 11.76
C LEU A 32 11.00 -14.22 11.10
N GLY A 33 12.05 -13.97 10.29
CA GLY A 33 12.87 -15.02 9.70
C GLY A 33 12.49 -15.42 8.28
N LEU A 34 11.79 -14.56 7.52
CA LEU A 34 11.63 -14.77 6.08
C LEU A 34 13.00 -14.57 5.41
N GLU A 35 13.44 -15.55 4.67
CA GLU A 35 14.70 -15.49 3.95
C GLU A 35 14.58 -14.64 2.68
N THR A 36 15.67 -13.94 2.32
CA THR A 36 15.70 -13.16 1.07
C THR A 36 15.50 -14.09 -0.13
N GLY A 37 14.58 -13.73 -1.00
CA GLY A 37 14.24 -14.53 -2.19
C GLY A 37 13.15 -15.57 -1.95
N HIS A 38 12.72 -15.80 -0.72
CA HIS A 38 11.55 -16.64 -0.44
C HIS A 38 10.26 -15.81 -0.53
N PRO A 39 9.26 -16.22 -1.33
CA PRO A 39 8.02 -15.44 -1.49
C PRO A 39 7.22 -15.42 -0.18
N PRO A 40 6.82 -14.24 0.30
CA PRO A 40 5.98 -14.14 1.50
C PRO A 40 4.68 -14.93 1.41
N GLU A 41 4.12 -15.07 0.22
CA GLU A 41 2.87 -15.77 -0.07
C GLU A 41 2.92 -17.25 0.32
N PHE A 42 4.10 -17.89 0.26
CA PHE A 42 4.26 -19.30 0.67
C PHE A 42 3.98 -19.50 2.16
N TRP A 43 4.23 -18.49 2.98
CA TRP A 43 3.94 -18.58 4.42
C TRP A 43 2.46 -18.70 4.74
N ASN A 44 1.57 -18.40 3.80
CA ASN A 44 0.14 -18.69 3.96
C ASN A 44 -0.14 -20.19 4.18
N ILE A 45 0.76 -21.05 3.66
CA ILE A 45 0.68 -22.52 3.79
C ILE A 45 1.77 -23.05 4.73
N GLU A 46 3.01 -22.57 4.60
CA GLU A 46 4.16 -23.09 5.34
C GLU A 46 4.18 -22.61 6.79
N ARG A 47 3.75 -21.38 7.06
CA ARG A 47 3.76 -20.75 8.38
C ARG A 47 2.47 -19.95 8.67
N PRO A 48 1.28 -20.57 8.54
CA PRO A 48 -0.01 -19.87 8.61
C PRO A 48 -0.22 -19.16 9.95
N GLN A 49 0.33 -19.70 11.04
CA GLN A 49 0.24 -19.07 12.37
C GLN A 49 0.97 -17.72 12.40
N VAL A 50 2.16 -17.61 11.77
CA VAL A 50 2.94 -16.37 11.73
C VAL A 50 2.19 -15.29 10.95
N VAL A 51 1.57 -15.68 9.81
CA VAL A 51 0.74 -14.77 9.00
C VAL A 51 -0.45 -14.26 9.79
N ARG A 52 -1.22 -15.17 10.40
CA ARG A 52 -2.39 -14.84 11.23
C ARG A 52 -2.00 -13.98 12.44
N ASP A 53 -0.90 -14.29 13.11
CA ASP A 53 -0.42 -13.54 14.27
C ASP A 53 -0.02 -12.10 13.90
N LEU A 54 0.55 -11.88 12.72
CA LEU A 54 0.84 -10.51 12.25
C LEU A 54 -0.45 -9.73 12.01
N HIS A 55 -1.44 -10.31 11.32
CA HIS A 55 -2.75 -9.69 11.14
C HIS A 55 -3.41 -9.36 12.49
N ARG A 56 -3.40 -10.29 13.43
CA ARG A 56 -3.93 -10.07 14.78
C ARG A 56 -3.23 -8.90 15.48
N ARG A 57 -1.90 -8.81 15.42
CA ARG A 57 -1.13 -7.71 16.03
C ARG A 57 -1.48 -6.35 15.42
N PHE A 58 -1.70 -6.25 14.10
CA PHE A 58 -2.17 -5.02 13.48
C PHE A 58 -3.60 -4.65 13.92
N LEU A 59 -4.49 -5.61 14.01
CA LEU A 59 -5.84 -5.40 14.51
C LEU A 59 -5.85 -4.95 15.97
N GLU A 60 -5.06 -5.59 16.84
CA GLU A 60 -4.88 -5.22 18.26
C GLU A 60 -4.26 -3.82 18.40
N ALA A 61 -3.38 -3.43 17.48
CA ALA A 61 -2.80 -2.09 17.40
C ALA A 61 -3.79 -1.00 16.97
N GLY A 62 -4.98 -1.37 16.49
CA GLY A 62 -6.06 -0.44 16.16
C GLY A 62 -6.38 -0.29 14.68
N SER A 63 -5.86 -1.16 13.80
CA SER A 63 -6.26 -1.15 12.40
C SER A 63 -7.76 -1.44 12.24
N ASP A 64 -8.42 -0.69 11.39
CA ASP A 64 -9.82 -0.86 10.95
C ASP A 64 -9.91 -1.66 9.64
N LEU A 65 -8.77 -1.81 8.94
CA LEU A 65 -8.62 -2.53 7.69
C LEU A 65 -7.24 -3.20 7.66
N ILE A 66 -7.20 -4.47 7.25
CA ILE A 66 -5.95 -5.22 7.03
C ILE A 66 -5.87 -5.75 5.60
N LEU A 67 -4.65 -5.80 5.05
CA LEU A 67 -4.37 -6.35 3.74
C LEU A 67 -3.92 -7.81 3.86
N THR A 68 -4.36 -8.66 2.93
CA THR A 68 -3.94 -10.07 2.87
C THR A 68 -2.46 -10.20 2.47
N ASN A 69 -1.82 -11.31 2.86
CA ASN A 69 -0.46 -11.65 2.43
C ASN A 69 -0.46 -12.26 1.01
N SER A 70 -0.76 -11.43 0.00
CA SER A 70 -0.97 -11.85 -1.38
C SER A 70 -0.46 -10.85 -2.43
N PHE A 71 0.40 -9.91 -2.05
CA PHE A 71 0.93 -8.87 -2.93
C PHE A 71 1.54 -9.44 -4.22
N GLY A 72 2.37 -10.48 -4.12
CA GLY A 72 2.99 -11.18 -5.24
C GLY A 72 2.19 -12.41 -5.70
N GLY A 73 0.88 -12.45 -5.48
CA GLY A 73 0.04 -13.62 -5.71
C GLY A 73 -0.40 -13.86 -7.14
N THR A 74 0.00 -13.04 -8.13
CA THR A 74 -0.29 -13.29 -9.55
C THR A 74 0.55 -14.44 -10.10
N ARG A 75 0.08 -15.12 -11.15
CA ARG A 75 0.84 -16.20 -11.83
C ARG A 75 2.21 -15.73 -12.33
N TYR A 76 2.35 -14.48 -12.75
CA TYR A 76 3.62 -13.92 -13.22
C TYR A 76 4.64 -13.79 -12.08
N ARG A 77 4.23 -13.33 -10.91
CA ARG A 77 5.11 -13.26 -9.73
C ARG A 77 5.46 -14.65 -9.20
N LEU A 78 4.48 -15.53 -9.08
CA LEU A 78 4.66 -16.89 -8.59
C LEU A 78 5.52 -17.75 -9.53
N LYS A 79 5.50 -17.48 -10.86
CA LYS A 79 6.36 -18.14 -11.84
C LYS A 79 7.86 -17.98 -11.56
N LEU A 80 8.28 -16.87 -10.93
CA LEU A 80 9.67 -16.66 -10.51
C LEU A 80 10.15 -17.75 -9.52
N HIS A 81 9.22 -18.48 -8.93
CA HIS A 81 9.44 -19.52 -7.93
C HIS A 81 8.85 -20.88 -8.36
N ALA A 82 8.55 -21.07 -9.66
CA ALA A 82 7.92 -22.26 -10.23
C ALA A 82 6.59 -22.64 -9.51
N ALA A 83 5.80 -21.62 -9.12
CA ALA A 83 4.57 -21.78 -8.34
C ALA A 83 3.35 -21.13 -9.02
N GLU A 84 3.40 -20.86 -10.32
CA GLU A 84 2.32 -20.24 -11.10
C GLU A 84 1.01 -21.06 -11.09
N ALA A 85 1.07 -22.35 -10.83
CA ALA A 85 -0.12 -23.21 -10.68
C ALA A 85 -0.78 -23.10 -9.28
N ARG A 86 -0.17 -22.38 -8.34
CA ARG A 86 -0.63 -22.25 -6.94
C ARG A 86 -1.36 -20.94 -6.66
N VAL A 87 -1.75 -20.17 -7.68
CA VAL A 87 -2.43 -18.88 -7.50
C VAL A 87 -3.67 -19.02 -6.60
N ASN A 88 -4.57 -19.94 -6.93
CA ASN A 88 -5.79 -20.14 -6.14
C ASN A 88 -5.47 -20.55 -4.69
N GLU A 89 -4.62 -21.57 -4.50
CA GLU A 89 -4.24 -22.08 -3.17
C GLU A 89 -3.71 -20.97 -2.27
N LEU A 90 -2.71 -20.19 -2.74
CA LEU A 90 -1.99 -19.21 -1.95
C LEU A 90 -2.85 -17.98 -1.62
N ASN A 91 -3.61 -17.48 -2.59
CA ASN A 91 -4.46 -16.31 -2.38
C ASN A 91 -5.70 -16.62 -1.55
N THR A 92 -6.35 -17.76 -1.77
CA THR A 92 -7.48 -18.20 -0.92
C THR A 92 -7.03 -18.41 0.53
N ALA A 93 -5.86 -19.01 0.76
CA ALA A 93 -5.29 -19.17 2.10
C ALA A 93 -4.99 -17.81 2.75
N ALA A 94 -4.38 -16.87 2.01
CA ALA A 94 -4.10 -15.51 2.50
C ALA A 94 -5.37 -14.81 3.01
N ALA A 95 -6.44 -14.84 2.21
CA ALA A 95 -7.71 -14.22 2.55
C ALA A 95 -8.37 -14.89 3.77
N ARG A 96 -8.35 -16.23 3.85
CA ARG A 96 -8.89 -16.98 4.99
C ARG A 96 -8.15 -16.69 6.29
N LEU A 97 -6.82 -16.57 6.27
CA LEU A 97 -6.03 -16.23 7.46
C LEU A 97 -6.35 -14.82 7.97
N ALA A 98 -6.47 -13.83 7.08
CA ALA A 98 -6.88 -12.49 7.47
C ALA A 98 -8.32 -12.46 8.03
N ARG A 99 -9.25 -13.20 7.41
CA ARG A 99 -10.63 -13.32 7.90
C ARG A 99 -10.71 -13.99 9.28
N GLN A 100 -9.90 -15.01 9.52
CA GLN A 100 -9.81 -15.65 10.84
C GLN A 100 -9.34 -14.66 11.92
N ALA A 101 -8.32 -13.84 11.62
CA ALA A 101 -7.85 -12.82 12.55
C ALA A 101 -8.93 -11.77 12.88
N VAL A 102 -9.74 -11.36 11.88
CA VAL A 102 -10.87 -10.45 12.10
C VAL A 102 -11.97 -11.13 12.94
N SER A 103 -12.30 -12.38 12.65
CA SER A 103 -13.31 -13.12 13.45
C SER A 103 -12.87 -13.25 14.90
N GLU A 104 -11.60 -13.55 15.18
CA GLU A 104 -11.05 -13.60 16.54
C GLU A 104 -11.12 -12.24 17.26
N LEU A 105 -10.92 -11.12 16.53
CA LEU A 105 -11.08 -9.78 17.08
C LEU A 105 -12.54 -9.50 17.45
N GLN A 106 -13.48 -9.88 16.57
CA GLN A 106 -14.91 -9.73 16.80
C GLN A 106 -15.36 -10.51 18.04
N ASP A 107 -14.92 -11.76 18.17
CA ASP A 107 -15.28 -12.62 19.32
C ASP A 107 -14.70 -12.09 20.64
N LYS A 108 -13.47 -11.55 20.63
CA LYS A 108 -12.78 -11.09 21.85
C LYS A 108 -13.15 -9.67 22.25
N ALA A 109 -13.33 -8.77 21.31
CA ALA A 109 -13.44 -7.34 21.55
C ALA A 109 -14.74 -6.70 21.02
N GLY A 110 -15.62 -7.47 20.36
CA GLY A 110 -16.82 -6.95 19.72
C GLY A 110 -16.55 -5.93 18.60
N ARG A 111 -15.30 -5.89 18.07
CA ARG A 111 -14.85 -4.95 17.06
C ARG A 111 -14.68 -5.67 15.73
N ASP A 112 -15.25 -5.11 14.66
CA ASP A 112 -15.08 -5.59 13.30
C ASP A 112 -13.99 -4.80 12.55
N ALA A 113 -13.47 -5.39 11.48
CA ALA A 113 -12.51 -4.77 10.59
C ALA A 113 -12.69 -5.31 9.15
N LEU A 114 -12.24 -4.53 8.17
CA LEU A 114 -12.28 -4.94 6.77
C LEU A 114 -11.06 -5.78 6.40
N VAL A 115 -11.29 -6.78 5.55
CA VAL A 115 -10.22 -7.55 4.90
C VAL A 115 -10.13 -7.11 3.45
N ALA A 116 -8.98 -6.54 3.07
CA ALA A 116 -8.68 -6.11 1.72
C ALA A 116 -7.73 -7.11 1.04
N GLY A 117 -8.11 -7.62 -0.12
CA GLY A 117 -7.29 -8.53 -0.91
C GLY A 117 -6.18 -7.79 -1.65
N SER A 118 -4.94 -7.89 -1.16
CA SER A 118 -3.78 -7.21 -1.76
C SER A 118 -3.42 -7.80 -3.13
N MET A 119 -3.32 -6.93 -4.14
CA MET A 119 -2.96 -7.23 -5.52
C MET A 119 -1.86 -6.26 -5.97
N GLY A 120 -0.62 -6.72 -5.97
CA GLY A 120 0.53 -5.95 -6.43
C GLY A 120 0.78 -6.13 -7.94
N PRO A 121 1.80 -5.42 -8.49
CA PRO A 121 2.13 -5.50 -9.92
C PRO A 121 2.59 -6.88 -10.35
N THR A 122 2.36 -7.21 -11.61
CA THR A 122 2.82 -8.47 -12.24
C THR A 122 4.35 -8.58 -12.26
N GLY A 123 5.04 -7.44 -12.31
CA GLY A 123 6.49 -7.37 -12.51
C GLY A 123 6.91 -7.50 -13.97
N GLU A 124 5.96 -7.65 -14.88
CA GLU A 124 6.19 -7.70 -16.33
C GLU A 124 6.00 -6.31 -16.97
N LEU A 125 6.65 -6.10 -18.10
CA LEU A 125 6.46 -4.89 -18.90
C LEU A 125 5.42 -5.15 -19.99
N PHE A 126 4.52 -4.16 -20.16
CA PHE A 126 3.51 -4.21 -21.23
C PHE A 126 4.12 -3.95 -22.59
N ALA A 127 3.50 -4.52 -23.64
CA ALA A 127 3.86 -4.27 -25.02
C ALA A 127 3.72 -2.75 -25.33
N PRO A 128 4.59 -2.16 -26.16
CA PRO A 128 5.68 -2.79 -26.91
C PRO A 128 7.02 -2.90 -26.14
N LEU A 129 7.10 -2.40 -24.89
CA LEU A 129 8.34 -2.41 -24.10
C LEU A 129 8.66 -3.82 -23.57
N GLY A 130 7.67 -4.62 -23.29
CA GLY A 130 7.75 -6.01 -22.86
C GLY A 130 6.84 -6.90 -23.67
N ALA A 131 6.52 -8.09 -23.12
CA ALA A 131 5.71 -9.11 -23.79
C ALA A 131 4.28 -9.22 -23.25
N LEU A 132 3.95 -8.53 -22.15
CA LEU A 132 2.64 -8.63 -21.53
C LEU A 132 1.61 -7.81 -22.33
N ASP A 133 0.55 -8.45 -22.79
CA ASP A 133 -0.61 -7.79 -23.36
C ASP A 133 -1.70 -7.54 -22.29
N HIS A 134 -2.63 -6.64 -22.60
CA HIS A 134 -3.68 -6.24 -21.66
C HIS A 134 -4.62 -7.41 -21.31
N GLU A 135 -4.99 -8.25 -22.28
CA GLU A 135 -5.89 -9.39 -22.04
C GLU A 135 -5.25 -10.42 -21.11
N SER A 136 -3.99 -10.75 -21.33
CA SER A 136 -3.20 -11.64 -20.46
C SER A 136 -3.04 -11.09 -19.04
N ALA A 137 -2.85 -9.76 -18.90
CA ALA A 137 -2.78 -9.10 -17.61
C ALA A 137 -4.13 -9.17 -16.87
N VAL A 138 -5.24 -8.85 -17.55
CA VAL A 138 -6.60 -8.96 -16.99
C VAL A 138 -6.85 -10.40 -16.53
N ALA A 139 -6.51 -11.41 -17.34
CA ALA A 139 -6.70 -12.82 -16.98
C ALA A 139 -5.92 -13.19 -15.70
N ALA A 140 -4.67 -12.76 -15.58
CA ALA A 140 -3.84 -13.04 -14.40
C ALA A 140 -4.36 -12.35 -13.13
N PHE A 141 -4.79 -11.11 -13.22
CA PHE A 141 -5.42 -10.40 -12.09
C PHE A 141 -6.80 -10.98 -11.75
N THR A 142 -7.58 -11.44 -12.73
CA THR A 142 -8.87 -12.09 -12.48
C THR A 142 -8.69 -13.38 -11.70
N GLU A 143 -7.73 -14.23 -12.08
CA GLU A 143 -7.41 -15.47 -11.36
C GLU A 143 -7.05 -15.19 -9.88
N GLN A 144 -6.25 -14.15 -9.62
CA GLN A 144 -5.92 -13.74 -8.26
C GLN A 144 -7.14 -13.20 -7.51
N ALA A 145 -7.91 -12.33 -8.14
CA ALA A 145 -9.08 -11.70 -7.55
C ALA A 145 -10.19 -12.71 -7.19
N GLU A 146 -10.42 -13.72 -8.06
CA GLU A 146 -11.37 -14.81 -7.79
C GLU A 146 -10.95 -15.63 -6.56
N ALA A 147 -9.66 -15.96 -6.43
CA ALA A 147 -9.12 -16.68 -5.29
C ALA A 147 -9.25 -15.88 -3.98
N LEU A 148 -8.99 -14.58 -4.03
CA LEU A 148 -9.19 -13.68 -2.88
C LEU A 148 -10.66 -13.58 -2.49
N ALA A 149 -11.56 -13.47 -3.47
CA ALA A 149 -13.02 -13.46 -3.25
C ALA A 149 -13.51 -14.77 -2.61
N GLU A 150 -13.03 -15.93 -3.09
CA GLU A 150 -13.31 -17.24 -2.49
C GLU A 150 -12.86 -17.31 -1.03
N GLY A 151 -11.72 -16.72 -0.72
CA GLY A 151 -11.20 -16.63 0.65
C GLY A 151 -11.95 -15.68 1.57
N GLY A 152 -12.85 -14.82 1.03
CA GLY A 152 -13.77 -14.00 1.80
C GLY A 152 -13.27 -12.59 2.11
N VAL A 153 -12.55 -11.93 1.19
CA VAL A 153 -12.20 -10.52 1.32
C VAL A 153 -13.44 -9.62 1.16
N ASP A 154 -13.44 -8.46 1.80
CA ASP A 154 -14.52 -7.46 1.68
C ASP A 154 -14.36 -6.57 0.45
N LEU A 155 -13.11 -6.31 0.04
CA LEU A 155 -12.76 -5.54 -1.15
C LEU A 155 -11.40 -6.01 -1.69
N LEU A 156 -11.11 -5.66 -2.94
CA LEU A 156 -9.78 -5.82 -3.54
C LEU A 156 -8.95 -4.55 -3.34
N TRP A 157 -7.65 -4.70 -3.14
CA TRP A 157 -6.72 -3.59 -2.95
C TRP A 157 -5.58 -3.68 -3.95
N ILE A 158 -5.71 -2.93 -5.04
CA ILE A 158 -4.69 -2.81 -6.07
C ILE A 158 -3.64 -1.82 -5.56
N GLU A 159 -2.37 -2.26 -5.43
CA GLU A 159 -1.34 -1.42 -4.81
C GLU A 159 0.00 -1.45 -5.52
N THR A 160 0.76 -0.35 -5.36
CA THR A 160 2.15 -0.23 -5.81
C THR A 160 2.31 -0.35 -7.33
N ILE A 161 1.25 -0.15 -8.08
CA ILE A 161 1.28 -0.12 -9.54
C ILE A 161 2.00 1.16 -10.00
N SER A 162 2.63 1.15 -11.17
CA SER A 162 3.40 2.26 -11.71
C SER A 162 2.95 2.75 -13.08
N SER A 163 2.09 2.01 -13.79
CA SER A 163 1.57 2.36 -15.12
C SER A 163 0.04 2.38 -15.16
N LEU A 164 -0.53 3.15 -16.08
CA LEU A 164 -1.99 3.19 -16.27
C LEU A 164 -2.51 1.90 -16.90
N GLU A 165 -1.73 1.30 -17.81
CA GLU A 165 -2.12 0.05 -18.46
C GLU A 165 -2.29 -1.09 -17.45
N GLU A 166 -1.37 -1.19 -16.49
CA GLU A 166 -1.41 -2.26 -15.50
C GLU A 166 -2.51 -2.04 -14.45
N VAL A 167 -2.69 -0.80 -13.98
CA VAL A 167 -3.80 -0.52 -13.04
C VAL A 167 -5.15 -0.74 -13.72
N ASP A 168 -5.28 -0.41 -15.00
CA ASP A 168 -6.51 -0.63 -15.77
C ASP A 168 -6.84 -2.13 -15.90
N ALA A 169 -5.84 -2.96 -16.18
CA ALA A 169 -6.02 -4.41 -16.22
C ALA A 169 -6.47 -4.96 -14.85
N ALA A 170 -5.87 -4.52 -13.75
CA ALA A 170 -6.25 -4.95 -12.41
C ALA A 170 -7.67 -4.45 -12.01
N MET A 171 -8.04 -3.22 -12.38
CA MET A 171 -9.39 -2.69 -12.15
C MET A 171 -10.44 -3.42 -12.98
N ASN A 172 -10.13 -3.81 -14.22
CA ASN A 172 -11.02 -4.59 -15.07
C ASN A 172 -11.24 -5.99 -14.48
N ALA A 173 -10.21 -6.62 -13.94
CA ALA A 173 -10.33 -7.87 -13.20
C ALA A 173 -11.22 -7.75 -11.97
N ALA A 174 -11.05 -6.69 -11.17
CA ALA A 174 -11.87 -6.45 -9.99
C ALA A 174 -13.37 -6.27 -10.34
N LYS A 175 -13.65 -5.53 -11.42
CA LYS A 175 -15.02 -5.37 -11.95
C LYS A 175 -15.61 -6.70 -12.41
N ALA A 176 -14.82 -7.54 -13.09
CA ALA A 176 -15.26 -8.84 -13.57
C ALA A 176 -15.67 -9.78 -12.43
N VAL A 177 -14.93 -9.75 -11.32
CA VAL A 177 -15.24 -10.52 -10.10
C VAL A 177 -16.41 -9.91 -9.31
N GLY A 178 -16.71 -8.63 -9.52
CA GLY A 178 -17.86 -7.95 -8.90
C GLY A 178 -17.63 -7.53 -7.45
N LEU A 179 -16.37 -7.43 -7.00
CA LEU A 179 -16.03 -6.87 -5.70
C LEU A 179 -15.71 -5.37 -5.80
N PRO A 180 -16.01 -4.58 -4.75
CA PRO A 180 -15.49 -3.23 -4.66
C PRO A 180 -13.97 -3.27 -4.61
N PHE A 181 -13.33 -2.20 -5.07
CA PHE A 181 -11.87 -2.12 -5.07
C PHE A 181 -11.37 -0.73 -4.71
N ALA A 182 -10.25 -0.70 -4.03
CA ALA A 182 -9.40 0.47 -3.84
C ALA A 182 -8.16 0.34 -4.71
N ALA A 183 -7.60 1.47 -5.14
CA ALA A 183 -6.40 1.46 -5.97
C ALA A 183 -5.39 2.50 -5.51
N THR A 184 -4.12 2.11 -5.39
CA THR A 184 -3.00 2.98 -5.04
C THR A 184 -1.84 2.81 -6.01
N MET A 185 -1.18 3.92 -6.31
CA MET A 185 0.00 3.97 -7.17
C MET A 185 1.21 4.48 -6.39
N THR A 186 2.41 4.13 -6.81
CA THR A 186 3.65 4.64 -6.22
C THR A 186 4.20 5.81 -7.04
N PHE A 187 4.52 6.92 -6.35
CA PHE A 187 5.03 8.16 -6.95
C PHE A 187 6.41 8.49 -6.35
N ASP A 188 7.43 7.73 -6.74
CA ASP A 188 8.79 7.79 -6.20
C ASP A 188 9.77 8.58 -7.08
N THR A 189 9.35 8.96 -8.30
CA THR A 189 10.18 9.65 -9.27
C THR A 189 9.81 11.14 -9.33
N ALA A 190 10.28 11.90 -8.34
CA ALA A 190 10.02 13.34 -8.19
C ALA A 190 8.53 13.72 -8.28
N GLY A 191 7.68 12.92 -7.60
CA GLY A 191 6.23 13.14 -7.53
C GLY A 191 5.44 12.52 -8.68
N LYS A 192 6.08 11.75 -9.57
CA LYS A 192 5.46 10.94 -10.63
C LYS A 192 5.71 9.46 -10.38
N SER A 193 4.92 8.61 -11.00
CA SER A 193 5.24 7.19 -11.04
C SER A 193 6.51 6.93 -11.86
N MET A 194 7.09 5.74 -11.76
CA MET A 194 8.23 5.32 -12.57
C MET A 194 7.95 5.43 -14.08
N MET A 195 6.70 5.27 -14.49
CA MET A 195 6.25 5.41 -15.88
C MET A 195 5.80 6.83 -16.23
N GLY A 196 6.05 7.82 -15.35
CA GLY A 196 5.78 9.24 -15.60
C GLY A 196 4.34 9.69 -15.38
N VAL A 197 3.49 8.85 -14.77
CA VAL A 197 2.09 9.18 -14.50
C VAL A 197 2.00 10.24 -13.41
N GLU A 198 1.21 11.28 -13.65
CA GLU A 198 0.91 12.33 -12.68
C GLU A 198 -0.15 11.87 -11.66
N PRO A 199 -0.04 12.24 -10.36
CA PRO A 199 -1.00 11.84 -9.34
C PRO A 199 -2.44 12.20 -9.68
N LYS A 200 -2.69 13.40 -10.20
CA LYS A 200 -4.03 13.88 -10.57
C LYS A 200 -4.67 13.06 -11.68
N ASP A 201 -3.88 12.73 -12.71
CA ASP A 201 -4.37 11.97 -13.86
C ASP A 201 -4.69 10.54 -13.47
N TYR A 202 -3.83 9.92 -12.66
CA TYR A 202 -4.12 8.62 -12.06
C TYR A 202 -5.39 8.64 -11.21
N ALA A 203 -5.52 9.60 -10.30
CA ALA A 203 -6.67 9.67 -9.40
C ALA A 203 -7.99 9.82 -10.16
N ARG A 204 -8.00 10.66 -11.20
CA ARG A 204 -9.17 10.81 -12.09
C ARG A 204 -9.50 9.50 -12.79
N HIS A 205 -8.51 8.87 -13.42
CA HIS A 205 -8.68 7.62 -14.14
C HIS A 205 -9.23 6.50 -13.25
N ALA A 206 -8.66 6.29 -12.07
CA ALA A 206 -9.10 5.26 -11.15
C ALA A 206 -10.49 5.55 -10.55
N HIS A 207 -10.77 6.82 -10.22
CA HIS A 207 -12.09 7.23 -9.72
C HIS A 207 -13.18 7.03 -10.78
N GLU A 208 -12.97 7.50 -12.01
CA GLU A 208 -13.89 7.32 -13.13
C GLU A 208 -14.08 5.83 -13.49
N SER A 209 -13.07 5.02 -13.23
CA SER A 209 -13.14 3.56 -13.36
C SER A 209 -13.94 2.87 -12.25
N GLY A 210 -14.41 3.60 -11.23
CA GLY A 210 -15.28 3.09 -10.17
C GLY A 210 -14.54 2.60 -8.92
N ALA A 211 -13.27 3.00 -8.72
CA ALA A 211 -12.57 2.73 -7.47
C ALA A 211 -13.30 3.37 -6.27
N THR A 212 -13.49 2.60 -5.20
CA THR A 212 -14.13 3.06 -3.96
C THR A 212 -13.29 4.11 -3.25
N ALA A 213 -11.96 3.98 -3.34
CA ALA A 213 -10.98 4.93 -2.84
C ALA A 213 -9.70 4.83 -3.68
N VAL A 214 -8.98 5.94 -3.81
CA VAL A 214 -7.80 6.09 -4.68
C VAL A 214 -6.68 6.80 -3.93
N GLY A 215 -5.43 6.48 -4.19
CA GLY A 215 -4.36 7.22 -3.53
C GLY A 215 -2.96 6.75 -3.87
N ALA A 216 -2.08 6.90 -2.89
CA ALA A 216 -0.68 6.50 -3.03
C ALA A 216 -0.24 5.60 -1.89
N ASN A 217 0.69 4.71 -2.18
CA ASN A 217 1.37 3.90 -1.18
C ASN A 217 2.86 3.76 -1.49
N CYS A 218 3.62 3.29 -0.51
CA CYS A 218 5.06 3.06 -0.65
C CYS A 218 5.85 4.36 -0.96
N GLY A 219 6.76 4.34 -1.93
CA GLY A 219 7.59 5.47 -2.33
C GLY A 219 8.73 5.76 -1.36
N VAL A 220 9.05 7.04 -1.15
CA VAL A 220 10.22 7.47 -0.37
C VAL A 220 9.90 7.55 1.12
N GLY A 221 8.89 8.35 1.50
CA GLY A 221 8.52 8.56 2.90
C GLY A 221 7.21 9.34 3.05
N PRO A 222 6.81 9.67 4.31
CA PRO A 222 5.54 10.34 4.57
C PRO A 222 5.39 11.71 3.91
N ALA A 223 6.47 12.50 3.83
CA ALA A 223 6.45 13.84 3.24
C ALA A 223 6.18 13.77 1.72
N GLU A 224 6.92 12.91 1.02
CA GLU A 224 6.80 12.69 -0.43
C GLU A 224 5.45 12.08 -0.80
N LEU A 225 4.99 11.11 -0.01
CA LEU A 225 3.67 10.51 -0.18
C LEU A 225 2.57 11.58 -0.07
N MET A 226 2.58 12.36 1.00
CA MET A 226 1.58 13.42 1.20
C MET A 226 1.63 14.48 0.10
N HIS A 227 2.84 14.84 -0.38
CA HIS A 227 2.98 15.74 -1.53
C HIS A 227 2.24 15.21 -2.76
N SER A 228 2.39 13.92 -3.06
CA SER A 228 1.75 13.28 -4.21
C SER A 228 0.23 13.18 -4.04
N VAL A 229 -0.25 12.74 -2.87
CA VAL A 229 -1.70 12.61 -2.59
C VAL A 229 -2.40 13.98 -2.59
N MET A 230 -1.73 15.03 -2.11
CA MET A 230 -2.26 16.40 -2.20
C MET A 230 -2.51 16.86 -3.65
N GLY A 231 -1.77 16.32 -4.61
CA GLY A 231 -2.03 16.54 -6.04
C GLY A 231 -3.33 15.91 -6.56
N MET A 232 -3.89 14.94 -5.83
CA MET A 232 -5.13 14.24 -6.20
C MET A 232 -6.39 14.93 -5.68
N ARG A 233 -6.29 15.87 -4.73
CA ARG A 233 -7.44 16.52 -4.05
C ARG A 233 -8.37 17.30 -4.99
N ASP A 234 -7.87 17.71 -6.15
CA ASP A 234 -8.65 18.46 -7.14
C ASP A 234 -9.58 17.56 -7.98
N VAL A 235 -9.63 16.26 -7.70
CA VAL A 235 -10.57 15.34 -8.34
C VAL A 235 -11.83 15.25 -7.47
N ASP A 236 -12.94 15.73 -7.99
CA ASP A 236 -14.20 15.80 -7.25
C ASP A 236 -14.72 14.41 -6.88
N GLY A 237 -15.20 14.27 -5.65
CA GLY A 237 -15.84 13.04 -5.16
C GLY A 237 -14.87 11.91 -4.81
N VAL A 238 -13.57 12.08 -5.00
CA VAL A 238 -12.57 11.05 -4.70
C VAL A 238 -12.37 10.88 -3.18
N ARG A 239 -12.34 9.63 -2.72
CA ARG A 239 -11.90 9.28 -1.36
C ARG A 239 -10.41 8.94 -1.42
N LEU A 240 -9.58 9.70 -0.68
CA LEU A 240 -8.14 9.60 -0.79
C LEU A 240 -7.53 8.62 0.20
N ILE A 241 -6.52 7.88 -0.28
CA ILE A 241 -5.72 6.92 0.49
C ILE A 241 -4.30 7.43 0.61
N ALA A 242 -3.74 7.34 1.82
CA ALA A 242 -2.32 7.57 2.08
C ALA A 242 -1.74 6.40 2.91
N LYS A 243 -0.88 5.56 2.31
CA LYS A 243 -0.16 4.46 2.99
C LYS A 243 1.35 4.62 2.80
N GLY A 244 1.98 5.44 3.66
CA GLY A 244 3.40 5.81 3.55
C GLY A 244 4.37 4.78 4.14
N ASN A 245 5.59 4.76 3.57
CA ASN A 245 6.71 4.07 4.21
C ASN A 245 7.05 4.72 5.56
N CYS A 246 7.54 3.92 6.49
CA CYS A 246 8.02 4.39 7.79
C CYS A 246 9.41 5.05 7.63
N GLY A 247 9.43 6.26 7.04
CA GLY A 247 10.66 6.97 6.72
C GLY A 247 11.33 6.50 5.42
N ILE A 248 12.50 7.06 5.15
CA ILE A 248 13.29 6.77 3.94
C ILE A 248 13.99 5.43 4.10
N PRO A 249 13.94 4.53 3.10
CA PRO A 249 14.68 3.27 3.15
C PRO A 249 16.19 3.52 3.02
N GLU A 250 16.97 2.92 3.91
CA GLU A 250 18.43 2.91 3.85
C GLU A 250 18.96 1.47 3.75
N TYR A 251 19.87 1.23 2.83
CA TYR A 251 20.52 -0.07 2.70
C TYR A 251 21.78 -0.11 3.58
N ARG A 252 21.76 -0.97 4.61
CA ARG A 252 22.88 -1.19 5.52
C ARG A 252 23.05 -2.69 5.80
N ASP A 253 24.26 -3.17 5.87
CA ASP A 253 24.62 -4.54 6.28
C ASP A 253 23.84 -5.64 5.52
N GLY A 254 23.57 -5.43 4.23
CA GLY A 254 22.88 -6.40 3.38
C GLY A 254 21.35 -6.38 3.49
N SER A 255 20.76 -5.43 4.23
CA SER A 255 19.31 -5.30 4.41
C SER A 255 18.81 -3.86 4.30
N ILE A 256 17.51 -3.71 4.06
CA ILE A 256 16.86 -2.40 4.01
C ILE A 256 16.32 -2.09 5.39
N HIS A 257 16.70 -0.92 5.91
CA HIS A 257 16.25 -0.38 7.19
C HIS A 257 15.37 0.84 6.95
N TYR A 258 14.34 1.00 7.79
CA TYR A 258 13.47 2.16 7.82
C TYR A 258 13.63 2.85 9.18
N HIS A 259 13.89 4.16 9.18
CA HIS A 259 14.23 4.90 10.40
C HIS A 259 13.12 5.80 10.92
N GLY A 260 11.92 5.69 10.36
CA GLY A 260 10.77 6.43 10.88
C GLY A 260 10.38 5.91 12.26
N SER A 261 10.20 6.82 13.20
CA SER A 261 9.74 6.46 14.54
C SER A 261 8.22 6.37 14.62
N PRO A 262 7.66 5.68 15.65
CA PRO A 262 6.23 5.71 15.92
C PRO A 262 5.66 7.14 16.05
N GLU A 263 6.44 8.10 16.59
CA GLU A 263 6.05 9.50 16.71
C GLU A 263 5.94 10.20 15.34
N LEU A 264 6.84 9.89 14.41
CA LEU A 264 6.76 10.40 13.04
C LEU A 264 5.49 9.90 12.36
N MET A 265 5.19 8.60 12.47
CA MET A 265 3.99 8.00 11.89
C MET A 265 2.71 8.49 12.56
N ALA A 266 2.73 8.74 13.87
CA ALA A 266 1.63 9.36 14.60
C ALA A 266 1.35 10.80 14.10
N LYS A 267 2.39 11.61 13.92
CA LYS A 267 2.28 12.95 13.35
C LYS A 267 1.76 12.92 11.92
N TYR A 268 2.31 12.04 11.09
CA TYR A 268 1.83 11.81 9.72
C TYR A 268 0.33 11.46 9.68
N ALA A 269 -0.14 10.55 10.56
CA ALA A 269 -1.54 10.15 10.59
C ALA A 269 -2.49 11.33 10.88
N VAL A 270 -2.16 12.17 11.85
CA VAL A 270 -2.94 13.37 12.19
C VAL A 270 -2.98 14.35 11.02
N LEU A 271 -1.83 14.59 10.39
CA LEU A 271 -1.74 15.49 9.23
C LEU A 271 -2.50 14.96 8.02
N ALA A 272 -2.42 13.65 7.75
CA ALA A 272 -3.15 13.00 6.67
C ALA A 272 -4.67 13.10 6.88
N ARG A 273 -5.16 12.87 8.13
CA ARG A 273 -6.57 13.10 8.48
C ARG A 273 -6.97 14.56 8.25
N ASP A 274 -6.19 15.51 8.75
CA ASP A 274 -6.46 16.93 8.62
C ASP A 274 -6.37 17.41 7.15
N ALA A 275 -5.61 16.70 6.30
CA ALA A 275 -5.57 16.90 4.86
C ALA A 275 -6.75 16.25 4.11
N GLY A 276 -7.65 15.55 4.81
CA GLY A 276 -8.86 14.96 4.23
C GLY A 276 -8.68 13.55 3.65
N MET A 277 -7.67 12.80 4.09
CA MET A 277 -7.53 11.40 3.69
C MET A 277 -8.63 10.54 4.32
N ALA A 278 -9.30 9.73 3.51
CA ALA A 278 -10.33 8.79 3.95
C ALA A 278 -9.71 7.51 4.54
N VAL A 279 -8.58 7.07 4.00
CA VAL A 279 -7.83 5.92 4.51
C VAL A 279 -6.38 6.34 4.77
N ILE A 280 -5.88 5.99 5.94
CA ILE A 280 -4.50 6.27 6.37
C ILE A 280 -3.88 4.96 6.82
N GLY A 281 -2.63 4.72 6.48
CA GLY A 281 -1.93 3.52 6.92
C GLY A 281 -0.43 3.64 6.73
N GLY A 282 0.25 2.54 7.03
CA GLY A 282 1.67 2.40 6.76
C GLY A 282 1.95 1.46 5.59
N CYS A 283 3.13 1.58 5.01
CA CYS A 283 3.67 0.64 4.04
C CYS A 283 5.02 0.11 4.58
N CYS A 284 6.03 -0.04 3.76
CA CYS A 284 7.30 -0.64 4.17
C CYS A 284 7.88 -0.02 5.46
N GLY A 285 8.42 -0.87 6.34
CA GLY A 285 8.96 -0.50 7.65
C GLY A 285 7.94 -0.26 8.76
N THR A 286 6.66 -0.17 8.44
CA THR A 286 5.62 0.09 9.45
C THR A 286 5.27 -1.18 10.22
N THR A 287 5.43 -1.14 11.54
CA THR A 287 5.14 -2.25 12.47
C THR A 287 3.82 -2.01 13.22
N PRO A 288 3.31 -3.00 13.98
CA PRO A 288 2.16 -2.80 14.85
C PRO A 288 2.33 -1.65 15.87
N GLU A 289 3.56 -1.41 16.34
CA GLU A 289 3.86 -0.30 17.28
C GLU A 289 3.61 1.07 16.62
N HIS A 290 3.96 1.22 15.34
CA HIS A 290 3.67 2.44 14.57
C HIS A 290 2.17 2.64 14.40
N ILE A 291 1.43 1.58 14.04
CA ILE A 291 -0.03 1.64 13.91
C ILE A 291 -0.71 1.99 15.25
N SER A 292 -0.23 1.43 16.37
CA SER A 292 -0.72 1.78 17.70
C SER A 292 -0.49 3.26 18.02
N ALA A 293 0.66 3.82 17.67
CA ALA A 293 0.95 5.24 17.85
C ALA A 293 0.06 6.12 16.95
N MET A 294 -0.16 5.72 15.69
CA MET A 294 -1.07 6.40 14.76
C MET A 294 -2.50 6.39 15.30
N ARG A 295 -3.02 5.24 15.77
CA ARG A 295 -4.36 5.10 16.35
C ARG A 295 -4.56 6.04 17.52
N ARG A 296 -3.65 5.97 18.49
CA ARG A 296 -3.69 6.82 19.67
C ARG A 296 -3.66 8.31 19.29
N ALA A 297 -2.80 8.71 18.37
CA ALA A 297 -2.73 10.09 17.92
C ALA A 297 -4.01 10.57 17.23
N LEU A 298 -4.64 9.72 16.42
CA LEU A 298 -5.92 10.02 15.78
C LEU A 298 -7.06 10.18 16.79
N ASP A 299 -7.07 9.36 17.86
CA ASP A 299 -8.10 9.40 18.90
C ASP A 299 -7.92 10.58 19.86
N GLU A 300 -6.68 10.88 20.27
CA GLU A 300 -6.36 11.90 21.28
C GLU A 300 -6.21 13.31 20.71
N THR A 301 -5.91 13.43 19.41
CA THR A 301 -5.69 14.75 18.79
C THR A 301 -6.93 15.18 18.01
N PRO A 302 -7.66 16.22 18.46
CA PRO A 302 -8.79 16.73 17.70
C PRO A 302 -8.35 17.30 16.35
N PRO A 303 -9.23 17.30 15.32
CA PRO A 303 -8.94 17.95 14.04
C PRO A 303 -8.57 19.44 14.22
N ARG A 304 -7.49 19.86 13.55
CA ARG A 304 -6.96 21.24 13.65
C ARG A 304 -7.34 22.11 12.45
N GLY A 305 -8.30 21.66 11.66
CA GLY A 305 -8.65 22.26 10.36
C GLY A 305 -7.79 21.72 9.22
N PRO A 306 -8.12 22.09 7.97
CA PRO A 306 -7.48 21.52 6.78
C PRO A 306 -5.96 21.72 6.79
N ALA A 307 -5.20 20.63 6.64
CA ALA A 307 -3.77 20.71 6.41
C ALA A 307 -3.50 21.00 4.93
N ASP A 308 -2.79 22.09 4.67
CA ASP A 308 -2.30 22.46 3.35
C ASP A 308 -0.83 22.00 3.16
N ARG A 309 -0.27 22.24 1.97
CA ARG A 309 1.12 21.89 1.67
C ARG A 309 2.13 22.56 2.60
N ALA A 310 1.91 23.82 2.96
CA ALA A 310 2.83 24.57 3.82
C ALA A 310 2.89 23.94 5.22
N ARG A 311 1.74 23.55 5.79
CA ARG A 311 1.70 22.86 7.08
C ARG A 311 2.34 21.46 7.00
N LEU A 312 2.10 20.72 5.91
CA LEU A 312 2.74 19.42 5.71
C LEU A 312 4.27 19.54 5.66
N GLU A 313 4.81 20.50 4.90
CA GLU A 313 6.26 20.74 4.82
C GLU A 313 6.85 21.20 6.16
N ALA A 314 6.14 22.05 6.89
CA ALA A 314 6.61 22.52 8.21
C ALA A 314 6.68 21.39 9.25
N GLU A 315 5.78 20.41 9.18
CA GLU A 315 5.67 19.35 10.19
C GLU A 315 6.33 18.03 9.80
N LEU A 316 6.39 17.66 8.48
CA LEU A 316 7.01 16.44 7.98
C LEU A 316 8.38 16.66 7.31
N GLY A 317 8.71 17.92 7.04
CA GLY A 317 9.87 18.30 6.23
C GLY A 317 9.51 18.46 4.74
N PRO A 318 10.40 19.11 3.95
CA PRO A 318 10.20 19.29 2.52
C PRO A 318 10.31 17.96 1.78
N ALA A 319 9.34 17.68 0.91
CA ALA A 319 9.39 16.52 0.04
C ALA A 319 10.61 16.59 -0.89
N TRP A 320 11.26 15.47 -1.14
CA TRP A 320 12.41 15.32 -2.06
C TRP A 320 13.73 16.00 -1.61
N ALA A 321 13.83 16.53 -0.40
CA ALA A 321 15.03 17.19 0.14
C ALA A 321 16.28 16.30 0.04
N GLY A 322 16.18 15.02 0.40
CA GLY A 322 17.29 14.07 0.35
C GLY A 322 17.78 13.72 -1.07
N ILE A 323 16.98 13.98 -2.10
CA ILE A 323 17.35 13.73 -3.51
C ILE A 323 18.13 14.92 -4.09
N ALA A 324 17.86 16.14 -3.66
CA ALA A 324 18.61 17.33 -4.04
C ALA A 324 20.08 17.25 -3.56
N ASP A 325 20.30 16.87 -2.32
CA ASP A 325 21.64 16.74 -1.72
C ASP A 325 22.49 15.66 -2.39
N GLN A 326 21.91 14.57 -2.90
CA GLN A 326 22.63 13.55 -3.64
C GLN A 326 23.08 14.02 -5.03
N LYS A 327 22.36 14.93 -5.68
CA LYS A 327 22.78 15.52 -6.97
C LYS A 327 23.93 16.50 -6.79
N GLU A 328 23.94 17.30 -5.73
CA GLU A 328 25.05 18.21 -5.42
C GLU A 328 26.34 17.49 -5.00
N GLY A 329 26.22 16.41 -4.21
CA GLY A 329 27.34 15.58 -3.81
C GLY A 329 28.04 14.86 -4.98
N ARG A 330 27.32 14.48 -6.04
CA ARG A 330 27.88 13.86 -7.25
C ARG A 330 28.56 14.88 -8.19
N SER A 331 28.10 16.12 -8.26
CA SER A 331 28.73 17.18 -9.04
C SER A 331 30.08 17.64 -8.45
N GLY A 332 30.24 17.54 -7.12
CA GLY A 332 31.50 17.89 -6.42
C GLY A 332 32.64 16.87 -6.55
N GLN A 333 32.35 15.60 -6.80
CA GLN A 333 33.38 14.55 -6.92
C GLN A 333 33.98 14.43 -8.34
N GLY A 334 33.27 14.88 -9.38
CA GLY A 334 33.76 14.90 -10.76
C GLY A 334 34.83 15.97 -11.04
N ALA A 335 34.81 17.07 -10.31
CA ALA A 335 35.69 18.22 -10.55
C ALA A 335 37.12 18.08 -9.94
N ARG A 336 37.37 17.13 -9.02
CA ARG A 336 38.68 16.96 -8.35
C ARG A 336 39.63 15.96 -8.99
N ARG A 337 39.25 15.22 -10.03
CA ARG A 337 40.11 14.23 -10.72
C ARG A 337 40.85 14.77 -11.95
N GLY A 338 40.64 16.02 -12.35
CA GLY A 338 41.22 16.63 -13.56
C GLY A 338 42.52 17.40 -13.37
N ARG A 339 43.11 17.51 -12.17
CA ARG A 339 44.25 18.44 -11.92
C ARG A 339 45.52 17.76 -11.30
N ARG A 340 45.86 16.56 -11.75
CA ARG A 340 47.17 16.00 -11.50
C ARG A 340 47.67 15.21 -12.70
N ARG A 341 48.16 15.93 -13.73
CA ARG A 341 49.15 15.49 -14.70
C ARG A 341 49.62 16.73 -15.47
N ARG A 342 50.68 17.36 -14.96
CA ARG A 342 51.79 17.98 -15.70
C ARG A 342 52.98 18.03 -14.74
#